data_fbc4ae1fb10fb5acfacde49ca498ed13
#
_entry.id   fbc4ae1fb10fb5acfacde49ca498ed13
#
_cell.length_a   1.000
_cell.length_b   1.000
_cell.length_c   1.000
_cell.angle_alpha   90.00
_cell.angle_beta   90.00
_cell.angle_gamma   90.00
#
_symmetry.space_group_name_H-M   'P 1'
#
loop_
_entity.id
_entity.type
_entity.pdbx_description
1 polymer ?
#
loop_
_entity_poly.entity_id
_entity_poly.type
_entity_poly.pdbx_seq_one_letter_code
_entity_poly.pdbx_strand_id
1 'polypeptide(L)'
;DDRVLERLVKAFGAELPSEADAKFSIPANLLRTDEYMKHPVFHKYRSETEMMRYLRHLSDKDLALDRTMIPLGSCTMKLNAAAEMEPISWPEFANIHPLVPADQAQGWHKLIKELSDWLVAITGYDVVSLQPNSGATGEYGGLRAIRAYHEANGDHERDTVLIPLSAHGTNAASAALAGLKVAGVATASDGSIDVDDLKAKIEKYGDKIAGIMITYPSTHGVFEPQVSEVCELVHAAGGQVYVDGANLNAQMGFAQPGKFGGDISHLNLHKTFSIP
;
A
#
# COMPACT_ATOMS: atom_id res chain seq x y z
N ASP A 1 -4.95 -31.83 0.28
CA ASP A 1 -5.47 -32.95 -0.52
C ASP A 1 -4.63 -34.19 -0.23
N ASP A 2 -5.24 -35.22 0.33
CA ASP A 2 -4.58 -36.47 0.76
C ASP A 2 -3.82 -37.15 -0.37
N ARG A 3 -4.34 -37.11 -1.60
CA ARG A 3 -3.67 -37.65 -2.77
C ARG A 3 -2.35 -36.96 -3.11
N VAL A 4 -2.23 -35.67 -2.84
CA VAL A 4 -0.96 -34.94 -3.02
C VAL A 4 0.03 -35.37 -1.95
N LEU A 5 -0.44 -35.50 -0.72
CA LEU A 5 0.39 -35.97 0.41
C LEU A 5 0.87 -37.39 0.18
N GLU A 6 0.01 -38.32 -0.26
CA GLU A 6 0.37 -39.68 -0.62
C GLU A 6 1.46 -39.73 -1.71
N ARG A 7 1.30 -38.94 -2.77
CA ARG A 7 2.29 -38.85 -3.85
C ARG A 7 3.63 -38.33 -3.35
N LEU A 8 3.59 -37.30 -2.49
CA LEU A 8 4.79 -36.73 -1.91
C LEU A 8 5.53 -37.75 -1.05
N VAL A 9 4.83 -38.39 -0.10
CA VAL A 9 5.42 -39.36 0.82
C VAL A 9 5.98 -40.56 0.06
N LYS A 10 5.26 -41.03 -0.96
CA LYS A 10 5.73 -42.11 -1.84
C LYS A 10 6.97 -41.72 -2.63
N ALA A 11 7.10 -40.47 -3.07
CA ALA A 11 8.29 -39.98 -3.77
C ALA A 11 9.55 -40.02 -2.88
N PHE A 12 9.38 -39.92 -1.57
CA PHE A 12 10.44 -40.07 -0.58
C PHE A 12 10.65 -41.52 -0.09
N GLY A 13 9.93 -42.48 -0.67
CA GLY A 13 10.05 -43.90 -0.28
C GLY A 13 9.48 -44.20 1.10
N ALA A 14 8.58 -43.37 1.59
CA ALA A 14 7.91 -43.54 2.87
C ALA A 14 6.44 -43.93 2.67
N GLU A 15 5.80 -44.37 3.76
CA GLU A 15 4.37 -44.62 3.83
C GLU A 15 3.71 -43.58 4.72
N LEU A 16 2.47 -43.19 4.37
CA LEU A 16 1.69 -42.34 5.27
C LEU A 16 1.40 -43.09 6.55
N PRO A 17 1.61 -42.44 7.74
CA PRO A 17 1.12 -43.02 8.99
C PRO A 17 -0.38 -43.30 8.90
N SER A 18 -0.83 -44.40 9.52
CA SER A 18 -2.27 -44.66 9.58
C SER A 18 -2.97 -43.51 10.35
N GLU A 19 -4.21 -43.20 10.03
CA GLU A 19 -5.00 -42.21 10.79
C GLU A 19 -5.01 -42.51 12.29
N ALA A 20 -4.89 -43.78 12.68
CA ALA A 20 -4.79 -44.21 14.06
C ALA A 20 -3.48 -43.80 14.75
N ASP A 21 -2.40 -43.59 13.97
CA ASP A 21 -1.10 -43.19 14.49
C ASP A 21 -0.91 -41.65 14.48
N ALA A 22 -1.76 -40.93 13.75
CA ALA A 22 -1.76 -39.48 13.72
C ALA A 22 -2.45 -38.90 14.97
N LYS A 23 -1.86 -39.13 16.14
CA LYS A 23 -2.31 -38.47 17.36
C LYS A 23 -1.92 -36.99 17.34
N PHE A 24 -2.72 -36.20 16.62
CA PHE A 24 -2.65 -34.76 16.79
C PHE A 24 -3.30 -34.40 18.13
N SER A 25 -2.49 -34.26 19.17
CA SER A 25 -2.98 -33.85 20.48
C SER A 25 -2.50 -32.45 20.80
N ILE A 26 -3.41 -31.50 20.81
CA ILE A 26 -3.15 -30.22 21.47
C ILE A 26 -3.01 -30.50 22.96
N PRO A 27 -1.93 -30.06 23.63
CA PRO A 27 -1.80 -30.20 25.09
C PRO A 27 -3.06 -29.69 25.80
N ALA A 28 -3.52 -30.43 26.79
CA ALA A 28 -4.76 -30.13 27.48
C ALA A 28 -4.84 -28.71 28.07
N ASN A 29 -3.72 -28.17 28.51
CA ASN A 29 -3.62 -26.79 29.00
C ASN A 29 -3.73 -25.71 27.93
N LEU A 30 -3.68 -26.09 26.64
CA LEU A 30 -3.90 -25.18 25.48
C LEU A 30 -5.31 -25.32 24.91
N LEU A 31 -6.07 -26.30 25.37
CA LEU A 31 -7.46 -26.44 24.95
C LEU A 31 -8.32 -25.37 25.64
N ARG A 32 -9.17 -24.76 24.84
CA ARG A 32 -10.17 -23.84 25.35
C ARG A 32 -11.21 -24.62 26.18
N THR A 33 -11.40 -24.25 27.44
CA THR A 33 -12.36 -24.89 28.36
C THR A 33 -13.55 -24.01 28.66
N ASP A 34 -13.49 -22.72 28.35
CA ASP A 34 -14.59 -21.78 28.54
C ASP A 34 -15.59 -21.85 27.37
N GLU A 35 -16.85 -21.52 27.68
CA GLU A 35 -17.87 -21.38 26.66
C GLU A 35 -17.68 -20.06 25.88
N TYR A 36 -17.86 -20.10 24.58
CA TYR A 36 -17.69 -18.96 23.68
C TYR A 36 -18.93 -18.74 22.81
N MET A 37 -19.01 -17.57 22.18
CA MET A 37 -20.11 -17.18 21.27
C MET A 37 -21.52 -17.35 21.93
N LYS A 38 -21.63 -17.00 23.21
CA LYS A 38 -22.89 -17.10 23.96
C LYS A 38 -23.93 -16.04 23.62
N HIS A 39 -23.50 -14.94 23.00
CA HIS A 39 -24.44 -13.87 22.65
C HIS A 39 -25.47 -14.37 21.64
N PRO A 40 -26.77 -14.06 21.85
CA PRO A 40 -27.86 -14.55 21.01
C PRO A 40 -27.68 -14.32 19.51
N VAL A 41 -26.92 -13.27 19.11
CA VAL A 41 -26.65 -12.97 17.71
C VAL A 41 -26.01 -14.14 16.96
N PHE A 42 -25.15 -14.92 17.62
CA PHE A 42 -24.49 -16.09 17.05
C PHE A 42 -25.39 -17.28 16.83
N HIS A 43 -26.62 -17.24 17.39
CA HIS A 43 -27.57 -18.35 17.35
C HIS A 43 -28.88 -18.01 16.64
N LYS A 44 -29.12 -16.72 16.34
CA LYS A 44 -30.40 -16.25 15.81
C LYS A 44 -30.48 -16.31 14.29
N TYR A 45 -29.44 -15.87 13.60
CA TYR A 45 -29.46 -15.71 12.15
C TYR A 45 -28.85 -16.94 11.48
N ARG A 46 -29.70 -17.87 11.04
CA ARG A 46 -29.29 -19.22 10.60
C ARG A 46 -29.50 -19.44 9.09
N SER A 47 -30.20 -18.55 8.40
CA SER A 47 -30.38 -18.61 6.95
C SER A 47 -29.67 -17.43 6.29
N GLU A 48 -29.37 -17.58 5.01
CA GLU A 48 -28.77 -16.51 4.19
C GLU A 48 -29.63 -15.25 4.23
N THR A 49 -30.94 -15.39 4.03
CA THR A 49 -31.88 -14.27 4.05
C THR A 49 -31.89 -13.54 5.39
N GLU A 50 -31.88 -14.26 6.50
CA GLU A 50 -31.82 -13.65 7.83
C GLU A 50 -30.50 -12.93 8.05
N MET A 51 -29.38 -13.49 7.60
CA MET A 51 -28.07 -12.85 7.69
C MET A 51 -28.02 -11.58 6.86
N MET A 52 -28.50 -11.60 5.61
CA MET A 52 -28.57 -10.42 4.75
C MET A 52 -29.40 -9.29 5.39
N ARG A 53 -30.56 -9.62 5.94
CA ARG A 53 -31.42 -8.64 6.65
C ARG A 53 -30.75 -8.10 7.91
N TYR A 54 -30.03 -8.94 8.63
CA TYR A 54 -29.30 -8.53 9.82
C TYR A 54 -28.13 -7.58 9.46
N LEU A 55 -27.36 -7.90 8.44
CA LEU A 55 -26.29 -7.03 7.94
C LEU A 55 -26.86 -5.68 7.48
N ARG A 56 -27.99 -5.69 6.76
CA ARG A 56 -28.68 -4.45 6.37
C ARG A 56 -29.12 -3.64 7.60
N HIS A 57 -29.71 -4.28 8.59
CA HIS A 57 -30.10 -3.63 9.84
C HIS A 57 -28.91 -3.00 10.58
N LEU A 58 -27.73 -3.64 10.56
CA LEU A 58 -26.51 -3.06 11.14
C LEU A 58 -26.03 -1.87 10.33
N SER A 59 -25.98 -2.00 9.01
CA SER A 59 -25.51 -0.91 8.14
C SER A 59 -26.42 0.32 8.16
N ASP A 60 -27.72 0.15 8.48
CA ASP A 60 -28.68 1.25 8.61
C ASP A 60 -28.50 2.08 9.89
N LYS A 61 -27.68 1.62 10.83
CA LYS A 61 -27.40 2.34 12.08
C LYS A 61 -26.27 3.35 11.96
N ASP A 62 -25.51 3.29 10.89
CA ASP A 62 -24.34 4.15 10.67
C ASP A 62 -24.20 4.50 9.19
N LEU A 63 -23.12 5.19 8.84
CA LEU A 63 -22.77 5.51 7.48
C LEU A 63 -22.58 4.24 6.65
N ALA A 64 -23.14 4.21 5.45
CA ALA A 64 -22.98 3.10 4.52
C ALA A 64 -22.66 3.62 3.12
N LEU A 65 -21.71 2.95 2.45
CA LEU A 65 -21.16 3.37 1.17
C LEU A 65 -22.19 3.44 0.02
N ASP A 66 -23.29 2.69 0.14
CA ASP A 66 -24.34 2.62 -0.88
C ASP A 66 -25.29 3.83 -0.83
N ARG A 67 -25.23 4.70 0.19
CA ARG A 67 -26.16 5.82 0.39
C ARG A 67 -25.57 7.08 1.02
N THR A 68 -24.32 7.09 1.38
CA THR A 68 -23.68 8.25 2.03
C THR A 68 -22.28 8.49 1.47
N MET A 69 -21.85 9.76 1.55
CA MET A 69 -20.46 10.13 1.30
C MET A 69 -19.62 9.80 2.54
N ILE A 70 -18.43 9.26 2.32
CA ILE A 70 -17.49 9.01 3.41
C ILE A 70 -16.80 10.30 3.84
N PRO A 71 -16.59 10.48 5.17
CA PRO A 71 -15.93 11.68 5.70
C PRO A 71 -14.46 11.81 5.30
N LEU A 72 -13.78 10.70 5.01
CA LEU A 72 -12.38 10.64 4.64
C LEU A 72 -12.21 10.08 3.23
N GLY A 73 -11.74 10.91 2.29
CA GLY A 73 -11.60 10.53 0.89
C GLY A 73 -10.51 9.51 0.60
N SER A 74 -9.44 9.47 1.41
CA SER A 74 -8.26 8.66 1.13
C SER A 74 -8.34 7.19 1.60
N CYS A 75 -9.16 6.88 2.59
CA CYS A 75 -9.34 5.50 3.08
C CYS A 75 -10.55 4.83 2.44
N THR A 76 -10.71 5.03 1.17
CA THR A 76 -11.91 4.60 0.45
C THR A 76 -11.98 3.09 0.32
N MET A 77 -13.10 2.55 0.73
CA MET A 77 -13.54 1.24 0.29
C MET A 77 -14.40 1.40 -0.96
N LYS A 78 -13.96 0.85 -2.06
CA LYS A 78 -14.70 0.91 -3.32
C LYS A 78 -15.86 -0.06 -3.29
N LEU A 79 -16.99 0.35 -3.88
CA LEU A 79 -18.06 -0.56 -4.25
C LEU A 79 -17.69 -1.14 -5.62
N ASN A 80 -17.03 -2.28 -5.62
CA ASN A 80 -16.64 -2.95 -6.85
C ASN A 80 -17.78 -3.82 -7.38
N ALA A 81 -17.90 -3.92 -8.70
CA ALA A 81 -18.85 -4.86 -9.29
C ALA A 81 -18.41 -6.31 -9.02
N ALA A 82 -19.38 -7.20 -8.76
CA ALA A 82 -19.08 -8.62 -8.55
C ALA A 82 -18.31 -9.24 -9.71
N ALA A 83 -18.59 -8.82 -10.95
CA ALA A 83 -17.89 -9.27 -12.14
C ALA A 83 -16.41 -8.87 -12.20
N GLU A 84 -16.01 -7.79 -11.53
CA GLU A 84 -14.61 -7.39 -11.43
C GLU A 84 -13.86 -8.28 -10.43
N MET A 85 -14.55 -8.80 -9.42
CA MET A 85 -13.99 -9.64 -8.38
C MET A 85 -13.99 -11.13 -8.70
N GLU A 86 -14.91 -11.57 -9.56
CA GLU A 86 -15.11 -12.98 -9.89
C GLU A 86 -13.82 -13.69 -10.37
N PRO A 87 -13.00 -13.08 -11.27
CA PRO A 87 -11.78 -13.71 -11.76
C PRO A 87 -10.77 -14.10 -10.68
N ILE A 88 -10.78 -13.43 -9.51
CA ILE A 88 -9.87 -13.72 -8.40
C ILE A 88 -10.05 -15.16 -7.90
N SER A 89 -11.28 -15.69 -7.98
CA SER A 89 -11.63 -17.03 -7.51
C SER A 89 -11.45 -18.13 -8.58
N TRP A 90 -11.20 -17.78 -9.83
CA TRP A 90 -11.00 -18.76 -10.87
C TRP A 90 -9.72 -19.57 -10.63
N PRO A 91 -9.75 -20.90 -10.73
CA PRO A 91 -8.59 -21.75 -10.46
C PRO A 91 -7.34 -21.38 -11.25
N GLU A 92 -7.51 -20.90 -12.48
CA GLU A 92 -6.44 -20.48 -13.39
C GLU A 92 -5.65 -19.28 -12.84
N PHE A 93 -6.29 -18.45 -12.01
CA PHE A 93 -5.66 -17.34 -11.32
C PHE A 93 -5.31 -17.68 -9.88
N ALA A 94 -6.27 -18.27 -9.13
CA ALA A 94 -6.13 -18.47 -7.69
C ALA A 94 -5.12 -19.58 -7.32
N ASN A 95 -4.97 -20.60 -8.14
CA ASN A 95 -4.19 -21.80 -7.81
C ASN A 95 -2.77 -21.81 -8.37
N ILE A 96 -2.33 -20.75 -9.02
CA ILE A 96 -0.96 -20.66 -9.50
C ILE A 96 0.01 -20.35 -8.34
N HIS A 97 1.10 -21.11 -8.28
CA HIS A 97 2.11 -20.87 -7.24
C HIS A 97 3.01 -19.68 -7.62
N PRO A 98 3.37 -18.77 -6.69
CA PRO A 98 4.22 -17.60 -7.00
C PRO A 98 5.59 -17.95 -7.59
N LEU A 99 6.13 -19.12 -7.26
CA LEU A 99 7.43 -19.61 -7.75
C LEU A 99 7.29 -20.63 -8.90
N VAL A 100 6.13 -20.66 -9.59
CA VAL A 100 5.98 -21.47 -10.79
C VAL A 100 6.99 -21.05 -11.87
N PRO A 101 7.54 -21.98 -12.68
CA PRO A 101 8.42 -21.60 -13.78
C PRO A 101 7.77 -20.58 -14.74
N ALA A 102 8.57 -19.62 -15.20
CA ALA A 102 8.05 -18.48 -15.96
C ALA A 102 7.29 -18.85 -17.25
N ASP A 103 7.70 -19.95 -17.89
CA ASP A 103 7.04 -20.49 -19.09
C ASP A 103 5.62 -21.01 -18.79
N GLN A 104 5.31 -21.34 -17.55
CA GLN A 104 3.98 -21.76 -17.08
C GLN A 104 3.12 -20.59 -16.55
N ALA A 105 3.66 -19.39 -16.47
CA ALA A 105 3.01 -18.18 -15.93
C ALA A 105 2.92 -17.04 -16.95
N GLN A 106 3.00 -17.28 -18.22
CA GLN A 106 3.06 -16.24 -19.27
C GLN A 106 1.88 -15.27 -19.22
N GLY A 107 0.68 -15.76 -18.91
CA GLY A 107 -0.52 -14.93 -18.75
C GLY A 107 -0.36 -13.91 -17.60
N TRP A 108 0.19 -14.35 -16.48
CA TRP A 108 0.51 -13.47 -15.35
C TRP A 108 1.58 -12.44 -15.69
N HIS A 109 2.64 -12.83 -16.38
CA HIS A 109 3.68 -11.89 -16.83
C HIS A 109 3.11 -10.84 -17.78
N LYS A 110 2.21 -11.23 -18.68
CA LYS A 110 1.53 -10.30 -19.58
C LYS A 110 0.66 -9.31 -18.78
N LEU A 111 -0.16 -9.80 -17.86
CA LEU A 111 -1.01 -8.95 -16.99
C LEU A 111 -0.18 -7.95 -16.20
N ILE A 112 0.88 -8.41 -15.53
CA ILE A 112 1.79 -7.55 -14.75
C ILE A 112 2.43 -6.49 -15.65
N LYS A 113 2.90 -6.89 -16.84
CA LYS A 113 3.51 -5.95 -17.77
C LYS A 113 2.52 -4.89 -18.25
N GLU A 114 1.35 -5.29 -18.71
CA GLU A 114 0.34 -4.34 -19.21
C GLU A 114 -0.11 -3.37 -18.12
N LEU A 115 -0.36 -3.85 -16.89
CA LEU A 115 -0.70 -2.99 -15.77
C LEU A 115 0.43 -2.02 -15.44
N SER A 116 1.68 -2.49 -15.45
CA SER A 116 2.85 -1.61 -15.23
C SER A 116 2.96 -0.54 -16.31
N ASP A 117 2.79 -0.90 -17.58
CA ASP A 117 2.83 0.05 -18.70
C ASP A 117 1.73 1.12 -18.56
N TRP A 118 0.53 0.75 -18.16
CA TRP A 118 -0.56 1.71 -17.91
C TRP A 118 -0.25 2.64 -16.73
N LEU A 119 0.28 2.12 -15.66
CA LEU A 119 0.67 2.94 -14.51
C LEU A 119 1.81 3.91 -14.84
N VAL A 120 2.78 3.48 -15.64
CA VAL A 120 3.84 4.36 -16.19
C VAL A 120 3.20 5.49 -17.01
N ALA A 121 2.29 5.16 -17.93
CA ALA A 121 1.62 6.16 -18.77
C ALA A 121 0.79 7.17 -17.96
N ILE A 122 0.16 6.71 -16.87
CA ILE A 122 -0.66 7.54 -15.99
C ILE A 122 0.18 8.47 -15.12
N THR A 123 1.30 7.98 -14.60
CA THR A 123 2.10 8.70 -13.59
C THR A 123 3.27 9.50 -14.18
N GLY A 124 3.71 9.15 -15.38
CA GLY A 124 4.86 9.77 -16.04
C GLY A 124 6.22 9.33 -15.48
N TYR A 125 6.27 8.30 -14.65
CA TYR A 125 7.50 7.64 -14.21
C TYR A 125 8.04 6.70 -15.31
N ASP A 126 9.29 6.30 -15.20
CA ASP A 126 9.94 5.40 -16.18
C ASP A 126 9.61 3.93 -15.92
N VAL A 127 9.35 3.55 -14.65
CA VAL A 127 9.14 2.17 -14.25
C VAL A 127 8.19 2.06 -13.06
N VAL A 128 7.48 0.94 -12.99
CA VAL A 128 6.58 0.59 -11.88
C VAL A 128 6.92 -0.80 -11.37
N SER A 129 6.90 -0.96 -10.05
CA SER A 129 6.98 -2.25 -9.37
C SER A 129 5.65 -2.59 -8.71
N LEU A 130 5.10 -3.77 -8.98
CA LEU A 130 3.89 -4.29 -8.36
C LEU A 130 4.18 -5.20 -7.15
N GLN A 131 5.43 -5.23 -6.66
CA GLN A 131 5.84 -6.11 -5.55
C GLN A 131 5.31 -5.67 -4.17
N PRO A 132 5.25 -4.37 -3.82
CA PRO A 132 4.71 -3.96 -2.53
C PRO A 132 3.25 -4.39 -2.37
N ASN A 133 2.91 -4.98 -1.23
CA ASN A 133 1.57 -5.50 -0.94
C ASN A 133 0.72 -4.54 -0.09
N SER A 134 1.23 -3.35 0.21
CA SER A 134 0.52 -2.28 0.93
C SER A 134 1.16 -0.92 0.65
N GLY A 135 0.43 0.17 0.93
CA GLY A 135 0.98 1.53 0.85
C GLY A 135 2.21 1.71 1.73
N ALA A 136 2.17 1.24 2.97
CA ALA A 136 3.30 1.32 3.90
C ALA A 136 4.53 0.55 3.40
N THR A 137 4.34 -0.61 2.77
CA THR A 137 5.45 -1.36 2.15
C THR A 137 6.01 -0.61 0.94
N GLY A 138 5.14 0.05 0.17
CA GLY A 138 5.53 0.93 -0.94
C GLY A 138 6.32 2.15 -0.45
N GLU A 139 5.86 2.82 0.62
CA GLU A 139 6.59 3.91 1.25
C GLU A 139 8.00 3.48 1.68
N TYR A 140 8.08 2.39 2.43
CA TYR A 140 9.36 1.86 2.89
C TYR A 140 10.28 1.50 1.72
N GLY A 141 9.75 0.80 0.70
CA GLY A 141 10.51 0.42 -0.50
C GLY A 141 11.05 1.63 -1.24
N GLY A 142 10.23 2.67 -1.42
CA GLY A 142 10.63 3.92 -2.07
C GLY A 142 11.71 4.67 -1.30
N LEU A 143 11.59 4.80 0.01
CA LEU A 143 12.60 5.44 0.85
C LEU A 143 13.90 4.64 0.90
N ARG A 144 13.82 3.31 0.87
CA ARG A 144 15.01 2.45 0.74
C ARG A 144 15.70 2.62 -0.62
N ALA A 145 14.92 2.84 -1.69
CA ALA A 145 15.47 3.12 -3.01
C ALA A 145 16.21 4.47 -3.03
N ILE A 146 15.63 5.52 -2.43
CA ILE A 146 16.30 6.83 -2.28
C ILE A 146 17.61 6.68 -1.51
N ARG A 147 17.58 5.95 -0.39
CA ARG A 147 18.78 5.72 0.40
C ARG A 147 19.84 4.95 -0.38
N ALA A 148 19.45 3.88 -1.06
CA ALA A 148 20.37 3.10 -1.89
C ALA A 148 20.97 3.93 -3.05
N TYR A 149 20.19 4.85 -3.62
CA TYR A 149 20.67 5.80 -4.63
C TYR A 149 21.80 6.68 -4.07
N HIS A 150 21.61 7.28 -2.91
CA HIS A 150 22.65 8.10 -2.27
C HIS A 150 23.88 7.27 -1.89
N GLU A 151 23.69 6.09 -1.31
CA GLU A 151 24.78 5.17 -0.97
C GLU A 151 25.60 4.76 -2.21
N ALA A 152 24.94 4.49 -3.34
CA ALA A 152 25.59 4.13 -4.59
C ALA A 152 26.40 5.30 -5.21
N ASN A 153 25.99 6.55 -4.94
CA ASN A 153 26.71 7.75 -5.34
C ASN A 153 27.80 8.18 -4.34
N GLY A 154 28.00 7.45 -3.25
CA GLY A 154 28.97 7.79 -2.19
C GLY A 154 28.48 8.81 -1.18
N ASP A 155 27.22 9.21 -1.24
CA ASP A 155 26.60 10.25 -0.39
C ASP A 155 26.03 9.63 0.91
N HIS A 156 26.86 8.95 1.67
CA HIS A 156 26.46 8.22 2.89
C HIS A 156 25.91 9.09 4.02
N GLU A 157 26.21 10.38 4.01
CA GLU A 157 25.75 11.36 5.02
C GLU A 157 24.32 11.87 4.77
N ARG A 158 23.72 11.58 3.62
CA ARG A 158 22.34 11.95 3.31
C ARG A 158 21.35 11.07 4.04
N ASP A 159 21.05 11.43 5.28
CA ASP A 159 20.23 10.63 6.20
C ASP A 159 18.94 11.34 6.66
N THR A 160 18.70 12.57 6.20
CA THR A 160 17.58 13.40 6.65
C THR A 160 16.55 13.57 5.54
N VAL A 161 15.28 13.26 5.84
CA VAL A 161 14.15 13.50 4.96
C VAL A 161 13.27 14.62 5.50
N LEU A 162 12.91 15.55 4.63
CA LEU A 162 12.00 16.65 4.93
C LEU A 162 10.56 16.15 4.78
N ILE A 163 9.70 16.47 5.74
CA ILE A 163 8.29 16.02 5.70
C ILE A 163 7.40 17.20 6.12
N PRO A 164 6.49 17.68 5.24
CA PRO A 164 5.50 18.68 5.62
C PRO A 164 4.65 18.21 6.80
N LEU A 165 4.33 19.11 7.72
CA LEU A 165 3.52 18.80 8.91
C LEU A 165 2.09 18.34 8.55
N SER A 166 1.62 18.64 7.35
CA SER A 166 0.36 18.14 6.79
C SER A 166 0.43 16.68 6.32
N ALA A 167 1.62 16.06 6.27
CA ALA A 167 1.78 14.70 5.77
C ALA A 167 1.09 13.66 6.67
N HIS A 168 0.74 12.52 6.08
CA HIS A 168 0.22 11.40 6.84
C HIS A 168 1.28 10.86 7.82
N GLY A 169 0.86 10.45 9.01
CA GLY A 169 1.76 9.96 10.05
C GLY A 169 2.64 8.76 9.63
N THR A 170 2.18 7.96 8.66
CA THR A 170 2.98 6.86 8.11
C THR A 170 4.23 7.32 7.38
N ASN A 171 4.27 8.54 6.82
CA ASN A 171 5.46 9.05 6.14
C ASN A 171 6.64 9.13 7.10
N ALA A 172 6.43 9.70 8.28
CA ALA A 172 7.46 9.78 9.31
C ALA A 172 7.86 8.38 9.85
N ALA A 173 6.88 7.49 10.03
CA ALA A 173 7.13 6.13 10.50
C ALA A 173 7.95 5.31 9.49
N SER A 174 7.60 5.40 8.21
CA SER A 174 8.32 4.72 7.12
C SER A 174 9.75 5.28 6.94
N ALA A 175 9.93 6.59 7.11
CA ALA A 175 11.24 7.23 7.09
C ALA A 175 12.14 6.71 8.23
N ALA A 176 11.62 6.65 9.45
CA ALA A 176 12.34 6.11 10.59
C ALA A 176 12.69 4.62 10.39
N LEU A 177 11.76 3.83 9.85
CA LEU A 177 11.99 2.41 9.53
C LEU A 177 13.09 2.23 8.46
N ALA A 178 13.16 3.14 7.49
CA ALA A 178 14.21 3.15 6.47
C ALA A 178 15.57 3.65 7.00
N GLY A 179 15.65 4.04 8.28
CA GLY A 179 16.86 4.55 8.92
C GLY A 179 17.16 6.02 8.58
N LEU A 180 16.13 6.78 8.19
CA LEU A 180 16.23 8.21 7.91
C LEU A 180 15.77 9.03 9.12
N LYS A 181 16.39 10.20 9.30
CA LYS A 181 15.97 11.21 10.27
C LYS A 181 14.88 12.08 9.65
N VAL A 182 13.91 12.48 10.45
CA VAL A 182 12.79 13.30 9.97
C VAL A 182 12.99 14.75 10.41
N ALA A 183 12.86 15.67 9.44
CA ALA A 183 12.81 17.10 9.69
C ALA A 183 11.47 17.66 9.18
N GLY A 184 10.64 18.19 10.10
CA GLY A 184 9.34 18.75 9.76
C GLY A 184 9.48 20.07 9.00
N VAL A 185 8.66 20.27 7.95
CA VAL A 185 8.48 21.52 7.23
C VAL A 185 7.12 22.10 7.60
N ALA A 186 7.09 23.38 7.93
CA ALA A 186 5.86 24.06 8.35
C ALA A 186 4.81 24.11 7.23
N THR A 187 3.57 24.31 7.64
CA THR A 187 2.44 24.56 6.75
C THR A 187 2.08 26.04 6.80
N ALA A 188 1.91 26.66 5.65
CA ALA A 188 1.50 28.05 5.53
C ALA A 188 0.04 28.25 5.98
N SER A 189 -0.41 29.49 6.12
CA SER A 189 -1.75 29.83 6.65
C SER A 189 -2.90 29.36 5.74
N ASP A 190 -2.64 29.15 4.46
CA ASP A 190 -3.57 28.63 3.47
C ASP A 190 -3.57 27.09 3.39
N GLY A 191 -2.72 26.43 4.17
CA GLY A 191 -2.59 24.99 4.22
C GLY A 191 -1.56 24.40 3.23
N SER A 192 -0.90 25.22 2.42
CA SER A 192 0.20 24.83 1.54
C SER A 192 1.50 24.58 2.29
N ILE A 193 2.52 24.07 1.60
CA ILE A 193 3.88 23.95 2.14
C ILE A 193 4.46 25.35 2.33
N ASP A 194 5.00 25.64 3.52
CA ASP A 194 5.74 26.86 3.78
C ASP A 194 7.11 26.80 3.10
N VAL A 195 7.22 27.46 1.94
CA VAL A 195 8.43 27.46 1.11
C VAL A 195 9.59 28.20 1.80
N ASP A 196 9.31 29.19 2.63
CA ASP A 196 10.37 29.90 3.36
C ASP A 196 10.95 29.00 4.45
N ASP A 197 10.11 28.27 5.19
CA ASP A 197 10.61 27.27 6.14
C ASP A 197 11.33 26.13 5.43
N LEU A 198 10.85 25.70 4.25
CA LEU A 198 11.56 24.72 3.43
C LEU A 198 12.98 25.19 3.07
N LYS A 199 13.14 26.43 2.58
CA LYS A 199 14.44 27.01 2.27
C LYS A 199 15.34 27.08 3.50
N ALA A 200 14.80 27.48 4.66
CA ALA A 200 15.55 27.49 5.93
C ALA A 200 15.99 26.07 6.37
N LYS A 201 15.16 25.05 6.15
CA LYS A 201 15.52 23.65 6.42
C LYS A 201 16.60 23.16 5.46
N ILE A 202 16.51 23.50 4.18
CA ILE A 202 17.53 23.18 3.20
C ILE A 202 18.88 23.79 3.59
N GLU A 203 18.91 25.06 3.97
CA GLU A 203 20.12 25.70 4.46
C GLU A 203 20.68 25.01 5.73
N LYS A 204 19.80 24.68 6.66
CA LYS A 204 20.17 24.06 7.95
C LYS A 204 20.77 22.66 7.80
N TYR A 205 20.19 21.82 6.96
CA TYR A 205 20.57 20.42 6.84
C TYR A 205 21.58 20.16 5.70
N GLY A 206 21.60 21.01 4.67
CA GLY A 206 22.60 20.97 3.58
C GLY A 206 22.74 19.57 2.97
N ASP A 207 23.98 19.10 2.90
CA ASP A 207 24.35 17.81 2.31
C ASP A 207 23.81 16.58 3.05
N LYS A 208 23.10 16.77 4.18
CA LYS A 208 22.45 15.67 4.90
C LYS A 208 21.05 15.35 4.36
N ILE A 209 20.51 16.18 3.48
CA ILE A 209 19.18 15.97 2.93
C ILE A 209 19.20 14.80 1.97
N ALA A 210 18.50 13.73 2.33
CA ALA A 210 18.22 12.59 1.45
C ALA A 210 17.08 12.90 0.47
N GLY A 211 16.09 13.68 0.92
CA GLY A 211 14.95 14.06 0.08
C GLY A 211 13.83 14.71 0.86
N ILE A 212 12.70 14.86 0.19
CA ILE A 212 11.43 15.32 0.76
C ILE A 212 10.33 14.29 0.48
N MET A 213 9.39 14.12 1.40
CA MET A 213 8.14 13.38 1.16
C MET A 213 6.99 14.36 1.10
N ILE A 214 6.34 14.47 -0.04
CA ILE A 214 5.17 15.33 -0.24
C ILE A 214 3.94 14.50 -0.56
N THR A 215 2.77 14.95 -0.12
CA THR A 215 1.47 14.41 -0.54
C THR A 215 0.79 15.45 -1.44
N TYR A 216 0.37 15.07 -2.64
CA TYR A 216 -0.24 16.00 -3.57
C TYR A 216 -1.53 15.42 -4.21
N PRO A 217 -2.67 16.11 -4.10
CA PRO A 217 -2.94 17.22 -3.16
C PRO A 217 -2.66 16.83 -1.72
N SER A 218 -2.42 17.80 -0.83
CA SER A 218 -2.09 17.54 0.56
C SER A 218 -3.24 16.83 1.30
N THR A 219 -2.99 16.34 2.51
CA THR A 219 -4.04 15.75 3.36
C THR A 219 -5.12 16.78 3.73
N HIS A 220 -4.82 18.06 3.65
CA HIS A 220 -5.80 19.15 3.79
C HIS A 220 -6.63 19.39 2.52
N GLY A 221 -6.35 18.67 1.43
CA GLY A 221 -7.00 18.87 0.13
C GLY A 221 -6.53 20.12 -0.60
N VAL A 222 -5.40 20.68 -0.22
CA VAL A 222 -4.87 21.91 -0.82
C VAL A 222 -4.14 21.61 -2.11
N PHE A 223 -4.44 22.38 -3.14
CA PHE A 223 -3.64 22.45 -4.35
C PHE A 223 -2.33 23.20 -4.05
N GLU A 224 -1.20 22.61 -4.44
CA GLU A 224 0.13 23.18 -4.24
C GLU A 224 0.60 23.87 -5.52
N PRO A 225 0.36 25.18 -5.70
CA PRO A 225 0.78 25.87 -6.92
C PRO A 225 2.29 25.90 -7.09
N GLN A 226 3.04 25.77 -6.00
CA GLN A 226 4.51 25.79 -5.95
C GLN A 226 5.14 24.38 -5.95
N VAL A 227 4.37 23.33 -6.25
CA VAL A 227 4.90 21.95 -6.16
C VAL A 227 6.17 21.74 -6.97
N SER A 228 6.26 22.30 -8.17
CA SER A 228 7.48 22.21 -9.00
C SER A 228 8.65 22.97 -8.40
N GLU A 229 8.42 24.17 -7.83
CA GLU A 229 9.46 24.92 -7.11
C GLU A 229 9.98 24.14 -5.90
N VAL A 230 9.09 23.50 -5.14
CA VAL A 230 9.47 22.63 -4.00
C VAL A 230 10.37 21.49 -4.47
N CYS A 231 10.02 20.82 -5.58
CA CYS A 231 10.84 19.76 -6.16
C CYS A 231 12.21 20.28 -6.60
N GLU A 232 12.25 21.40 -7.32
CA GLU A 232 13.49 22.02 -7.82
C GLU A 232 14.44 22.42 -6.68
N LEU A 233 13.90 22.99 -5.59
CA LEU A 233 14.69 23.37 -4.41
C LEU A 233 15.36 22.15 -3.76
N VAL A 234 14.64 21.04 -3.65
CA VAL A 234 15.18 19.81 -3.06
C VAL A 234 16.20 19.16 -3.99
N HIS A 235 15.95 19.11 -5.30
CA HIS A 235 16.91 18.62 -6.28
C HIS A 235 18.18 19.46 -6.30
N ALA A 236 18.07 20.79 -6.23
CA ALA A 236 19.23 21.69 -6.16
C ALA A 236 20.09 21.44 -4.92
N ALA A 237 19.49 20.97 -3.82
CA ALA A 237 20.19 20.53 -2.62
C ALA A 237 20.74 19.10 -2.71
N GLY A 238 20.54 18.40 -3.84
CA GLY A 238 20.96 17.02 -4.07
C GLY A 238 20.05 15.96 -3.46
N GLY A 239 18.89 16.34 -2.92
CA GLY A 239 17.89 15.42 -2.40
C GLY A 239 16.97 14.87 -3.49
N GLN A 240 16.20 13.81 -3.17
CA GLN A 240 15.20 13.20 -4.03
C GLN A 240 13.78 13.57 -3.58
N VAL A 241 12.83 13.56 -4.50
CA VAL A 241 11.42 13.87 -4.21
C VAL A 241 10.59 12.61 -4.21
N TYR A 242 10.09 12.27 -3.03
CA TYR A 242 9.10 11.21 -2.84
C TYR A 242 7.70 11.81 -2.85
N VAL A 243 6.82 11.33 -3.73
CA VAL A 243 5.43 11.75 -3.78
C VAL A 243 4.54 10.64 -3.21
N ASP A 244 3.86 10.92 -2.10
CA ASP A 244 2.83 10.03 -1.56
C ASP A 244 1.64 9.97 -2.52
N GLY A 245 1.46 8.83 -3.16
CA GLY A 245 0.45 8.60 -4.19
C GLY A 245 -0.91 8.16 -3.63
N ALA A 246 -1.17 8.31 -2.33
CA ALA A 246 -2.47 7.99 -1.74
C ALA A 246 -3.62 8.81 -2.35
N ASN A 247 -3.32 10.03 -2.82
CA ASN A 247 -4.28 10.96 -3.44
C ASN A 247 -4.18 11.01 -4.98
N LEU A 248 -3.59 10.02 -5.61
CA LEU A 248 -3.41 9.97 -7.07
C LEU A 248 -4.73 10.15 -7.85
N ASN A 249 -5.86 9.73 -7.31
CA ASN A 249 -7.17 9.92 -7.95
C ASN A 249 -7.50 11.39 -8.26
N ALA A 250 -7.00 12.34 -7.47
CA ALA A 250 -7.16 13.77 -7.75
C ALA A 250 -6.27 14.27 -8.91
N GLN A 251 -5.22 13.54 -9.25
CA GLN A 251 -4.27 13.89 -10.31
C GLN A 251 -4.63 13.26 -11.67
N MET A 252 -5.42 12.20 -11.66
CA MET A 252 -5.72 11.39 -12.84
C MET A 252 -6.21 12.23 -14.02
N GLY A 253 -5.45 12.19 -15.13
CA GLY A 253 -5.75 12.93 -16.37
C GLY A 253 -5.39 14.42 -16.34
N PHE A 254 -4.94 14.97 -15.21
CA PHE A 254 -4.59 16.38 -15.05
C PHE A 254 -3.12 16.61 -14.72
N ALA A 255 -2.53 15.77 -13.87
CA ALA A 255 -1.15 15.89 -13.45
C ALA A 255 -0.47 14.52 -13.41
N GLN A 256 0.83 14.51 -13.65
CA GLN A 256 1.68 13.31 -13.59
C GLN A 256 2.83 13.57 -12.62
N PRO A 257 2.93 12.82 -11.51
CA PRO A 257 3.97 13.08 -10.50
C PRO A 257 5.38 13.02 -11.06
N GLY A 258 5.67 12.11 -12.00
CA GLY A 258 6.96 12.04 -12.67
C GLY A 258 7.27 13.25 -13.60
N LYS A 259 6.28 14.12 -13.89
CA LYS A 259 6.47 15.30 -14.75
C LYS A 259 6.59 16.61 -13.98
N PHE A 260 6.03 16.71 -12.78
CA PHE A 260 6.19 17.91 -11.97
C PHE A 260 7.40 17.86 -11.02
N GLY A 261 8.19 16.79 -11.03
CA GLY A 261 9.45 16.68 -10.31
C GLY A 261 9.49 15.58 -9.24
N GLY A 262 8.51 14.66 -9.22
CA GLY A 262 8.58 13.47 -8.37
C GLY A 262 9.56 12.44 -8.92
N ASP A 263 10.48 11.94 -8.11
CA ASP A 263 11.42 10.88 -8.47
C ASP A 263 10.85 9.49 -8.20
N ILE A 264 10.08 9.36 -7.13
CA ILE A 264 9.48 8.10 -6.71
C ILE A 264 8.13 8.32 -6.02
N SER A 265 7.22 7.38 -6.21
CA SER A 265 5.92 7.33 -5.52
C SER A 265 5.57 5.93 -5.10
N HIS A 266 4.76 5.79 -4.06
CA HIS A 266 3.88 4.62 -3.96
C HIS A 266 2.48 4.98 -4.47
N LEU A 267 1.76 3.98 -4.96
CA LEU A 267 0.37 4.13 -5.39
C LEU A 267 -0.52 3.19 -4.58
N ASN A 268 -1.70 3.69 -4.21
CA ASN A 268 -2.71 2.87 -3.57
C ASN A 268 -3.78 2.50 -4.61
N LEU A 269 -3.59 1.37 -5.30
CA LEU A 269 -4.49 0.96 -6.37
C LEU A 269 -5.93 0.75 -5.88
N HIS A 270 -6.10 0.31 -4.63
CA HIS A 270 -7.39 0.18 -3.97
C HIS A 270 -8.07 1.51 -3.60
N LYS A 271 -7.36 2.65 -3.70
CA LYS A 271 -7.95 4.00 -3.50
C LYS A 271 -8.28 4.67 -4.83
N THR A 272 -7.44 4.54 -5.83
CA THR A 272 -7.56 5.23 -7.12
C THR A 272 -8.29 4.39 -8.17
N PHE A 273 -8.12 3.07 -8.13
CA PHE A 273 -8.69 2.13 -9.11
C PHE A 273 -9.64 1.14 -8.42
N SER A 274 -10.36 0.35 -9.23
CA SER A 274 -11.32 -0.64 -8.73
C SER A 274 -10.64 -1.94 -8.27
N ILE A 275 -9.63 -1.83 -7.40
CA ILE A 275 -9.01 -3.00 -6.78
C ILE A 275 -9.65 -3.21 -5.40
N PRO A 276 -10.11 -4.44 -5.09
CA PRO A 276 -10.69 -4.77 -3.80
C PRO A 276 -9.69 -4.73 -2.64
#